data_967fe7615f6c65c5bbf3ddd75f384e90
#
_entry.id   967fe7615f6c65c5bbf3ddd75f384e90
#
_cell.length_a   1.000
_cell.length_b   1.000
_cell.length_c   1.000
_cell.angle_alpha   90.00
_cell.angle_beta   90.00
_cell.angle_gamma   90.00
#
_symmetry.space_group_name_H-M   'P 1'
#
loop_
_entity.id
_entity.type
_entity.pdbx_description
1 polymer ?
#
loop_
_entity_poly.entity_id
_entity_poly.type
_entity_poly.pdbx_seq_one_letter_code
_entity_poly.pdbx_strand_id
1 'polypeptide(L)'
;MKFMLFVLPTVPATLEERRQLRPIGRNTERYQQMLDELRKLAVFADDAGFDVFATTEHHFHSEGYEASVAPLLLYADLAARTKRINSRRSGWFCRHGIRSVPPKSWPSSIS
;
A
#
# COMPACT_ATOMS: atom_id res chain seq x y z
N MET A 1 7.54 21.99 -9.91
CA MET A 1 6.29 21.39 -9.39
C MET A 1 6.51 19.90 -9.25
N LYS A 2 5.96 19.29 -8.20
CA LYS A 2 6.09 17.84 -7.98
C LYS A 2 4.70 17.22 -7.95
N PHE A 3 4.59 16.06 -8.59
CA PHE A 3 3.33 15.34 -8.71
C PHE A 3 3.37 14.04 -7.93
N MET A 4 2.32 13.79 -7.17
CA MET A 4 2.13 12.56 -6.41
C MET A 4 0.90 11.83 -6.93
N LEU A 5 1.05 10.54 -7.23
CA LEU A 5 -0.06 9.63 -7.45
C LEU A 5 -0.40 8.93 -6.14
N PHE A 6 -1.56 9.23 -5.59
CA PHE A 6 -2.07 8.59 -4.38
C PHE A 6 -3.10 7.53 -4.76
N VAL A 7 -2.92 6.32 -4.29
CA VAL A 7 -3.73 5.15 -4.66
C VAL A 7 -4.31 4.48 -3.42
N LEU A 8 -5.58 4.15 -3.50
CA LEU A 8 -6.27 3.31 -2.53
C LEU A 8 -6.33 1.88 -3.08
N PRO A 9 -5.44 0.97 -2.67
CA PRO A 9 -5.41 -0.39 -3.19
C PRO A 9 -6.75 -1.09 -2.94
N THR A 10 -7.42 -1.50 -4.01
CA THR A 10 -8.74 -2.12 -3.92
C THR A 10 -8.74 -3.42 -4.69
N VAL A 11 -9.19 -4.49 -4.05
CA VAL A 11 -9.32 -5.81 -4.68
C VAL A 11 -10.33 -5.71 -5.83
N PRO A 12 -9.92 -6.05 -7.08
CA PRO A 12 -10.79 -5.91 -8.24
C PRO A 12 -11.93 -6.91 -8.19
N ALA A 13 -13.15 -6.40 -8.23
CA ALA A 13 -14.36 -7.23 -8.27
C ALA A 13 -15.58 -6.39 -8.59
N THR A 14 -16.56 -7.00 -9.26
CA THR A 14 -17.89 -6.45 -9.41
C THR A 14 -18.66 -6.49 -8.08
N LEU A 15 -19.74 -5.74 -7.98
CA LEU A 15 -20.57 -5.74 -6.77
C LEU A 15 -21.13 -7.14 -6.46
N GLU A 16 -21.48 -7.90 -7.49
CA GLU A 16 -21.99 -9.26 -7.34
C GLU A 16 -20.90 -10.22 -6.84
N GLU A 17 -19.69 -10.16 -7.41
CA GLU A 17 -18.55 -10.96 -6.94
C GLU A 17 -18.21 -10.64 -5.49
N ARG A 18 -18.31 -9.37 -5.07
CA ARG A 18 -18.09 -8.97 -3.67
C ARG A 18 -19.12 -9.60 -2.72
N ARG A 19 -20.35 -9.82 -3.19
CA ARG A 19 -21.40 -10.50 -2.40
C ARG A 19 -21.15 -11.99 -2.31
N GLN A 20 -20.77 -12.62 -3.44
CA GLN A 20 -20.59 -14.07 -3.54
C GLN A 20 -19.29 -14.56 -2.92
N LEU A 21 -18.20 -13.82 -3.07
CA LEU A 21 -16.86 -14.18 -2.61
C LEU A 21 -16.46 -13.55 -1.26
N ARG A 22 -17.42 -13.32 -0.40
CA ARG A 22 -17.16 -12.74 0.92
C ARG A 22 -16.34 -13.69 1.81
N PRO A 23 -15.33 -13.18 2.53
CA PRO A 23 -14.75 -11.85 2.44
C PRO A 23 -13.71 -11.77 1.32
N ILE A 24 -13.98 -10.96 0.30
CA ILE A 24 -13.16 -10.91 -0.92
C ILE A 24 -11.71 -10.45 -0.67
N GLY A 25 -11.48 -9.64 0.35
CA GLY A 25 -10.13 -9.21 0.76
C GLY A 25 -9.22 -10.35 1.20
N ARG A 26 -9.79 -11.54 1.50
CA ARG A 26 -9.05 -12.76 1.82
C ARG A 26 -8.89 -13.70 0.62
N ASN A 27 -9.48 -13.37 -0.51
CA ASN A 27 -9.31 -14.15 -1.73
C ASN A 27 -7.91 -13.92 -2.31
N THR A 28 -7.05 -14.94 -2.22
CA THR A 28 -5.64 -14.86 -2.59
C THR A 28 -5.45 -14.48 -4.06
N GLU A 29 -6.22 -15.08 -4.96
CA GLU A 29 -6.12 -14.83 -6.40
C GLU A 29 -6.45 -13.37 -6.73
N ARG A 30 -7.55 -12.85 -6.20
CA ARG A 30 -7.97 -11.47 -6.38
C ARG A 30 -7.01 -10.47 -5.74
N TYR A 31 -6.43 -10.83 -4.61
CA TYR A 31 -5.42 -10.01 -3.95
C TYR A 31 -4.13 -9.93 -4.78
N GLN A 32 -3.67 -11.04 -5.34
CA GLN A 32 -2.52 -11.05 -6.26
C GLN A 32 -2.79 -10.22 -7.52
N GLN A 33 -3.99 -10.30 -8.07
CA GLN A 33 -4.38 -9.46 -9.19
C GLN A 33 -4.29 -7.97 -8.85
N MET A 34 -4.75 -7.57 -7.67
CA MET A 34 -4.60 -6.18 -7.18
C MET A 34 -3.13 -5.76 -7.13
N LEU A 35 -2.24 -6.61 -6.60
CA LEU A 35 -0.80 -6.31 -6.54
C LEU A 35 -0.19 -6.14 -7.94
N ASP A 36 -0.59 -6.96 -8.90
CA ASP A 36 -0.12 -6.86 -10.27
C ASP A 36 -0.58 -5.55 -10.94
N GLU A 37 -1.81 -5.13 -10.69
CA GLU A 37 -2.31 -3.84 -11.16
C GLU A 37 -1.57 -2.65 -10.52
N LEU A 38 -1.25 -2.74 -9.24
CA LEU A 38 -0.44 -1.72 -8.55
C LEU A 38 0.98 -1.63 -9.14
N ARG A 39 1.60 -2.76 -9.47
CA ARG A 39 2.91 -2.80 -10.12
C ARG A 39 2.88 -2.12 -11.49
N LYS A 40 1.91 -2.44 -12.32
CA LYS A 40 1.70 -1.80 -13.63
C LYS A 40 1.48 -0.31 -13.50
N LEU A 41 0.65 0.09 -12.54
CA LEU A 41 0.34 1.50 -12.29
C LEU A 41 1.57 2.27 -11.81
N ALA A 42 2.41 1.69 -10.95
CA ALA A 42 3.64 2.32 -10.49
C ALA A 42 4.65 2.52 -11.63
N VAL A 43 4.82 1.54 -12.50
CA VAL A 43 5.68 1.65 -13.70
C VAL A 43 5.13 2.73 -14.64
N PHE A 44 3.83 2.75 -14.88
CA PHE A 44 3.19 3.78 -15.69
C PHE A 44 3.39 5.18 -15.09
N ALA A 45 3.23 5.35 -13.78
CA ALA A 45 3.44 6.62 -13.10
C ALA A 45 4.89 7.08 -13.19
N ASP A 46 5.85 6.17 -13.07
CA ASP A 46 7.29 6.45 -13.24
C ASP A 46 7.60 6.93 -14.67
N ASP A 47 7.08 6.24 -15.68
CA ASP A 47 7.24 6.61 -17.09
C ASP A 47 6.56 7.94 -17.43
N ALA A 48 5.41 8.21 -16.82
CA ALA A 48 4.67 9.47 -16.97
C ALA A 48 5.29 10.66 -16.22
N GLY A 49 6.34 10.43 -15.42
CA GLY A 49 7.09 11.49 -14.74
C GLY A 49 6.53 11.92 -13.38
N PHE A 50 5.71 11.09 -12.73
CA PHE A 50 5.32 11.34 -11.34
C PHE A 50 6.54 11.23 -10.41
N ASP A 51 6.61 12.10 -9.41
CA ASP A 51 7.71 12.12 -8.46
C ASP A 51 7.51 11.14 -7.30
N VAL A 52 6.24 10.90 -6.93
CA VAL A 52 5.89 10.11 -5.75
C VAL A 52 4.72 9.18 -6.07
N PHE A 53 4.84 7.93 -5.63
CA PHE A 53 3.74 6.97 -5.56
C PHE A 53 3.42 6.70 -4.09
N ALA A 54 2.17 6.87 -3.69
CA ALA A 54 1.76 6.72 -2.30
C ALA A 54 0.50 5.86 -2.18
N THR A 55 0.44 5.05 -1.13
CA THR A 55 -0.74 4.25 -0.77
C THR A 55 -1.10 4.44 0.69
N THR A 56 -2.32 4.05 1.06
CA THR A 56 -2.74 3.94 2.45
C THR A 56 -2.17 2.69 3.13
N GLU A 57 -2.16 2.70 4.45
CA GLU A 57 -1.96 1.50 5.27
C GLU A 57 -3.21 1.23 6.09
N HIS A 58 -3.85 0.11 5.83
CA HIS A 58 -5.03 -0.33 6.54
C HIS A 58 -4.94 -1.81 6.89
N HIS A 59 -5.50 -2.16 8.04
CA HIS A 59 -5.56 -3.53 8.53
C HIS A 59 -7.02 -3.95 8.69
N PHE A 60 -7.28 -5.26 8.54
CA PHE A 60 -8.59 -5.87 8.74
C PHE A 60 -9.69 -5.49 7.73
N HIS A 61 -9.34 -4.86 6.61
CA HIS A 61 -10.28 -4.53 5.52
C HIS A 61 -10.62 -5.78 4.69
N SER A 62 -11.37 -6.69 5.29
CA SER A 62 -11.75 -7.97 4.66
C SER A 62 -12.70 -7.82 3.46
N GLU A 63 -13.36 -6.68 3.33
CA GLU A 63 -14.17 -6.32 2.17
C GLU A 63 -13.36 -5.93 0.93
N GLY A 64 -12.03 -5.85 1.07
CA GLY A 64 -11.10 -5.63 -0.03
C GLY A 64 -10.96 -4.19 -0.52
N TYR A 65 -11.42 -3.22 0.22
CA TYR A 65 -11.12 -1.80 0.00
C TYR A 65 -9.89 -1.39 0.81
N GLU A 66 -9.04 -0.53 0.22
CA GLU A 66 -7.81 -0.03 0.87
C GLU A 66 -6.95 -1.16 1.45
N ALA A 67 -6.82 -2.25 0.68
CA ALA A 67 -6.25 -3.52 1.13
C ALA A 67 -4.72 -3.52 1.17
N SER A 68 -4.08 -2.49 1.72
CA SER A 68 -2.62 -2.39 1.85
C SER A 68 -2.21 -2.51 3.31
N VAL A 69 -1.75 -3.70 3.70
CA VAL A 69 -1.37 -4.02 5.09
C VAL A 69 0.10 -3.80 5.40
N ALA A 70 0.95 -3.70 4.37
CA ALA A 70 2.39 -3.53 4.53
C ALA A 70 2.98 -2.65 3.40
N PRO A 71 2.69 -1.34 3.38
CA PRO A 71 3.14 -0.45 2.32
C PRO A 71 4.64 -0.45 2.12
N LEU A 72 5.43 -0.60 3.17
CA LEU A 72 6.90 -0.62 3.06
C LEU A 72 7.41 -1.80 2.24
N LEU A 73 6.82 -2.98 2.39
CA LEU A 73 7.16 -4.15 1.58
C LEU A 73 6.72 -3.97 0.13
N LEU A 74 5.54 -3.40 -0.07
CA LEU A 74 5.06 -3.05 -1.41
C LEU A 74 6.00 -2.04 -2.08
N TYR A 75 6.44 -1.00 -1.37
CA TYR A 75 7.37 0.00 -1.92
C TYR A 75 8.73 -0.59 -2.28
N ALA A 76 9.23 -1.57 -1.52
CA ALA A 76 10.46 -2.28 -1.88
C ALA A 76 10.30 -3.04 -3.23
N ASP A 77 9.19 -3.71 -3.43
CA ASP A 77 8.87 -4.38 -4.71
C ASP A 77 8.71 -3.37 -5.85
N LEU A 78 7.99 -2.26 -5.63
CA LEU A 78 7.80 -1.21 -6.64
C LEU A 78 9.12 -0.50 -6.99
N ALA A 79 9.99 -0.26 -6.02
CA ALA A 79 11.29 0.38 -6.24
C ALA A 79 12.21 -0.47 -7.12
N ALA A 80 12.10 -1.80 -7.04
CA ALA A 80 12.84 -2.70 -7.92
C ALA A 80 12.37 -2.64 -9.40
N ARG A 81 11.18 -2.11 -9.66
CA ARG A 81 10.53 -2.06 -10.98
C ARG A 81 10.53 -0.68 -11.60
N THR A 82 10.82 0.36 -10.84
CA THR A 82 10.78 1.77 -11.25
C THR A 82 12.19 2.38 -11.24
N LYS A 83 12.39 3.46 -11.99
CA LYS A 83 13.71 4.09 -12.18
C LYS A 83 13.84 5.44 -11.47
N ARG A 84 12.75 6.21 -11.41
CA ARG A 84 12.73 7.62 -11.00
C ARG A 84 11.85 7.89 -9.80
N ILE A 85 10.75 7.14 -9.65
CA ILE A 85 9.87 7.24 -8.48
C ILE A 85 10.68 6.90 -7.24
N ASN A 86 10.91 7.91 -6.43
CA ASN A 86 11.87 7.86 -5.34
C ASN A 86 11.22 7.20 -4.11
N SER A 87 11.58 5.96 -3.83
CA SER A 87 11.15 5.20 -2.65
C SER A 87 11.47 5.91 -1.31
N ARG A 88 12.43 6.82 -1.31
CA ARG A 88 12.78 7.64 -0.13
C ARG A 88 11.69 8.63 0.27
N ARG A 89 10.80 9.01 -0.65
CA ARG A 89 9.71 9.96 -0.40
C ARG A 89 8.40 9.28 -0.08
N SER A 90 8.21 8.04 -0.53
CA SER A 90 7.06 7.21 -0.16
C SER A 90 7.04 6.88 1.35
N GLY A 91 8.21 6.71 1.98
CA GLY A 91 8.34 6.52 3.42
C GLY A 91 7.91 7.73 4.27
N TRP A 92 7.69 8.89 3.64
CA TRP A 92 7.25 10.08 4.38
C TRP A 92 5.76 10.01 4.78
N PHE A 93 4.95 9.30 4.02
CA PHE A 93 3.52 9.14 4.30
C PHE A 93 3.27 8.15 5.45
N CYS A 94 4.06 7.09 5.55
CA CYS A 94 4.02 6.16 6.69
C CYS A 94 4.45 6.82 8.02
N ARG A 95 5.27 7.87 7.96
CA ARG A 95 5.80 8.53 9.16
C ARG A 95 4.76 9.36 9.93
N HIS A 96 3.65 9.73 9.29
CA HIS A 96 2.58 10.51 9.94
C HIS A 96 1.46 9.66 10.51
N GLY A 97 1.36 8.38 10.15
CA GLY A 97 0.38 7.44 10.69
C GLY A 97 0.86 6.70 11.96
N ILE A 98 2.17 6.52 12.10
CA ILE A 98 2.77 5.96 13.31
C ILE A 98 3.21 7.14 14.19
N ARG A 99 2.32 7.65 15.02
CA ARG A 99 2.77 8.34 16.23
C ARG A 99 3.59 7.30 17.00
N SER A 100 4.90 7.42 16.91
CA SER A 100 5.78 6.70 17.80
C SER A 100 5.32 6.97 19.23
N VAL A 101 4.80 5.95 19.88
CA VAL A 101 4.65 5.97 21.33
C VAL A 101 6.05 6.28 21.87
N PRO A 102 6.24 7.38 22.61
CA PRO A 102 7.57 7.73 23.09
C PRO A 102 8.11 6.59 23.95
N PRO A 103 9.41 6.26 23.88
CA PRO A 103 10.01 5.12 24.55
C PRO A 103 9.92 5.12 26.09
N LYS A 104 9.25 6.11 26.68
CA LYS A 104 9.05 6.24 28.13
C LYS A 104 7.97 5.35 28.74
N SER A 105 7.22 4.56 27.94
CA SER A 105 6.13 3.72 28.44
C SER A 105 6.46 2.22 28.51
N TRP A 106 7.69 1.82 28.21
CA TRP A 106 8.12 0.42 28.41
C TRP A 106 8.60 0.25 29.87
N PRO A 107 8.00 -0.66 30.66
CA PRO A 107 8.53 -0.94 31.98
C PRO A 107 9.94 -1.52 31.85
N SER A 108 10.87 -0.98 32.64
CA SER A 108 12.28 -1.38 32.68
C SER A 108 12.53 -2.76 33.33
N SER A 109 11.53 -3.64 33.31
CA SER A 109 11.56 -4.94 33.99
C SER A 109 11.27 -6.10 33.05
N ILE A 110 11.96 -6.15 31.89
CA ILE A 110 12.17 -7.40 31.17
C ILE A 110 13.67 -7.62 31.11
N SER A 111 14.15 -8.14 32.21
CA SER A 111 15.47 -8.77 32.24
C SER A 111 15.35 -10.22 31.82
#